data_d7c72a72df59834ed7cef9d35fb45d74
#
_entry.id   d7c72a72df59834ed7cef9d35fb45d74
#
_cell.length_a   1.000
_cell.length_b   1.000
_cell.length_c   1.000
_cell.angle_alpha   90.00
_cell.angle_beta   90.00
_cell.angle_gamma   90.00
#
_symmetry.space_group_name_H-M   'P 1'
#
loop_
_entity.id
_entity.type
_entity.pdbx_description
1 polymer ?
#
loop_
_entity_poly.entity_id
_entity_poly.type
_entity_poly.pdbx_seq_one_letter_code
_entity_poly.pdbx_strand_id
1 'polypeptide(L)'
;MTENHTLCILDIETTGFEPEDSEIIELYILKVRDNKIVDEFYSLFKPEQSIENSNIHGITDSKVVNSPKFKEKNNQIINFVENSILVGHNVINFDLKFLNYYLDRELNNDTIDTLELSRSTLQGKVVNHKLNT
;
A
#
# COMPACT_ATOMS: atom_id res chain seq x y z
N MET A 1 10.27 -15.20 19.89
CA MET A 1 9.58 -15.50 19.41
C MET A 1 8.83 -14.72 18.97
N THR A 2 8.42 -14.55 18.40
CA THR A 2 7.81 -13.71 17.98
C THR A 2 6.67 -13.84 17.80
N GLU A 3 6.23 -14.31 18.08
CA GLU A 3 5.11 -14.52 18.15
C GLU A 3 4.14 -13.68 17.88
N ASN A 4 3.07 -13.68 17.64
CA ASN A 4 1.92 -12.79 17.59
C ASN A 4 2.14 -11.46 16.94
N HIS A 5 3.03 -11.37 15.97
CA HIS A 5 3.11 -10.16 15.20
C HIS A 5 1.93 -10.10 14.24
N THR A 6 1.38 -8.91 14.12
CA THR A 6 0.33 -8.66 13.15
C THR A 6 0.98 -8.02 11.94
N LEU A 7 0.68 -8.56 10.77
CA LEU A 7 1.19 -8.03 9.51
C LEU A 7 0.05 -7.38 8.76
N CYS A 8 0.32 -6.24 8.16
CA CYS A 8 -0.60 -5.61 7.23
C CYS A 8 0.08 -5.59 5.87
N ILE A 9 -0.38 -6.45 4.99
CA ILE A 9 0.17 -6.53 3.63
C ILE A 9 -0.64 -5.56 2.79
N LEU A 10 0.04 -4.58 2.22
CA LEU A 10 -0.68 -3.51 1.56
C LEU A 10 -0.19 -3.26 0.14
N ASP A 11 -1.09 -2.70 -0.65
CA ASP A 11 -0.83 -2.36 -2.03
C ASP A 11 -1.69 -1.17 -2.39
N ILE A 12 -1.15 -0.23 -3.16
CA ILE A 12 -1.90 0.94 -3.60
C ILE A 12 -1.82 1.08 -5.11
N GLU A 13 -2.83 1.76 -5.66
CA GLU A 13 -2.75 2.26 -7.02
C GLU A 13 -2.89 3.78 -6.97
N THR A 14 -2.15 4.45 -7.82
CA THR A 14 -2.07 5.91 -7.79
C THR A 14 -2.19 6.46 -9.19
N THR A 15 -2.37 7.79 -9.29
CA THR A 15 -2.45 8.44 -10.59
C THR A 15 -1.07 8.77 -11.17
N GLY A 16 0.00 8.54 -10.43
CA GLY A 16 1.34 8.82 -10.91
C GLY A 16 2.38 8.36 -9.93
N PHE A 17 3.61 8.83 -10.09
CA PHE A 17 4.73 8.30 -9.33
C PHE A 17 5.11 9.10 -8.09
N GLU A 18 4.74 10.37 -8.03
CA GLU A 18 5.15 11.23 -6.92
C GLU A 18 3.92 11.78 -6.21
N PRO A 19 3.86 11.67 -4.88
CA PRO A 19 2.66 12.10 -4.17
C PRO A 19 2.37 13.59 -4.29
N GLU A 20 3.40 14.42 -4.58
CA GLU A 20 3.19 15.85 -4.69
C GLU A 20 2.26 16.23 -5.84
N ASP A 21 2.23 15.40 -6.90
CA ASP A 21 1.38 15.70 -8.04
C ASP A 21 0.50 14.52 -8.44
N SER A 22 0.35 13.56 -7.55
CA SER A 22 -0.43 12.35 -7.84
C SER A 22 -1.23 11.97 -6.62
N GLU A 23 -2.25 11.13 -6.82
CA GLU A 23 -3.16 10.76 -5.74
C GLU A 23 -3.34 9.27 -5.66
N ILE A 24 -3.69 8.80 -4.45
CA ILE A 24 -4.02 7.40 -4.22
C ILE A 24 -5.45 7.17 -4.69
N ILE A 25 -5.67 6.17 -5.52
CA ILE A 25 -7.01 5.86 -6.01
C ILE A 25 -7.49 4.48 -5.59
N GLU A 26 -6.60 3.65 -5.03
CA GLU A 26 -7.02 2.36 -4.51
C GLU A 26 -6.07 1.97 -3.39
N LEU A 27 -6.62 1.37 -2.34
CA LEU A 27 -5.81 0.84 -1.24
C LEU A 27 -6.40 -0.48 -0.79
N TYR A 28 -5.57 -1.49 -0.74
CA TYR A 28 -5.93 -2.80 -0.24
C TYR A 28 -4.98 -3.18 0.88
N ILE A 29 -5.51 -3.57 2.04
CA ILE A 29 -4.69 -4.01 3.16
C ILE A 29 -5.25 -5.31 3.69
N LEU A 30 -4.38 -6.31 3.77
CA LEU A 30 -4.74 -7.61 4.29
C LEU A 30 -4.05 -7.78 5.63
N LYS A 31 -4.82 -7.98 6.68
CA LYS A 31 -4.25 -8.12 8.02
C LYS A 31 -4.11 -9.59 8.37
N VAL A 32 -2.92 -9.98 8.76
CA VAL A 32 -2.58 -11.38 9.00
C VAL A 32 -2.01 -11.53 10.41
N ARG A 33 -2.46 -12.53 11.13
CA ARG A 33 -1.91 -12.88 12.44
C ARG A 33 -1.91 -14.38 12.56
N ASP A 34 -0.80 -14.95 13.03
CA ASP A 34 -0.67 -16.40 13.21
C ASP A 34 -0.98 -17.14 11.91
N ASN A 35 -0.50 -16.60 10.80
CA ASN A 35 -0.67 -17.19 9.46
C ASN A 35 -2.11 -17.24 9.01
N LYS A 36 -2.97 -16.44 9.59
CA LYS A 36 -4.37 -16.39 9.18
C LYS A 36 -4.77 -14.96 8.86
N ILE A 37 -5.61 -14.80 7.85
CA ILE A 37 -6.17 -13.50 7.53
C ILE A 37 -7.23 -13.20 8.58
N VAL A 38 -7.03 -12.11 9.32
CA VAL A 38 -7.96 -11.75 10.39
C VAL A 38 -8.81 -10.53 10.05
N ASP A 39 -8.42 -9.75 9.04
CA ASP A 39 -9.21 -8.58 8.65
C ASP A 39 -8.72 -8.11 7.30
N GLU A 40 -9.49 -7.22 6.70
CA GLU A 40 -9.11 -6.70 5.40
C GLU A 40 -9.75 -5.33 5.21
N PHE A 41 -9.06 -4.44 4.55
CA PHE A 41 -9.55 -3.12 4.22
C PHE A 41 -9.38 -2.93 2.72
N TYR A 42 -10.43 -2.49 2.06
CA TYR A 42 -10.34 -2.19 0.64
C TYR A 42 -11.16 -0.95 0.34
N SER A 43 -10.60 -0.05 -0.43
CA SER A 43 -11.36 1.10 -0.90
C SER A 43 -10.77 1.66 -2.18
N LEU A 44 -11.65 2.08 -3.06
CA LEU A 44 -11.30 2.98 -4.14
C LEU A 44 -11.47 4.39 -3.61
N PHE A 45 -10.79 5.35 -4.22
CA PHE A 45 -10.89 6.75 -3.81
C PHE A 45 -11.09 7.63 -5.01
N LYS A 46 -11.89 8.68 -4.83
CA LYS A 46 -12.12 9.65 -5.88
C LYS A 46 -11.05 10.73 -5.79
N PRO A 47 -10.19 10.86 -6.81
CA PRO A 47 -9.14 11.87 -6.78
C PRO A 47 -9.71 13.24 -7.15
N GLU A 48 -8.93 14.29 -6.86
CA GLU A 48 -9.31 15.64 -7.24
C GLU A 48 -9.11 15.86 -8.74
N GLN A 49 -8.15 15.14 -9.34
CA GLN A 49 -7.83 15.30 -10.73
C GLN A 49 -8.25 14.07 -11.52
N SER A 50 -8.38 14.23 -12.82
CA SER A 50 -8.72 13.10 -13.70
C SER A 50 -7.63 12.05 -13.69
N ILE A 51 -8.06 10.80 -13.82
CA ILE A 51 -7.15 9.68 -13.92
C ILE A 51 -6.72 9.53 -15.37
N GLU A 52 -5.42 9.59 -15.62
CA GLU A 52 -4.90 9.51 -16.97
C GLU A 52 -4.05 8.28 -17.24
N ASN A 53 -3.80 7.47 -16.21
CA ASN A 53 -3.00 6.27 -16.37
C ASN A 53 -3.83 5.00 -16.20
N SER A 54 -5.12 5.06 -16.56
CA SER A 54 -6.01 3.92 -16.39
C SER A 54 -5.57 2.71 -17.21
N ASN A 55 -4.79 2.91 -18.24
CA ASN A 55 -4.27 1.79 -19.02
C ASN A 55 -3.26 0.96 -18.22
N ILE A 56 -2.75 1.48 -17.11
CA ILE A 56 -1.79 0.74 -16.29
C ILE A 56 -2.52 -0.12 -15.27
N HIS A 57 -3.54 0.43 -14.61
CA HIS A 57 -4.22 -0.29 -13.51
C HIS A 57 -5.69 -0.54 -13.79
N GLY A 58 -6.22 -0.05 -14.89
CA GLY A 58 -7.62 -0.31 -15.25
C GLY A 58 -8.66 0.49 -14.48
N ILE A 59 -8.23 1.42 -13.63
CA ILE A 59 -9.15 2.23 -12.85
C ILE A 59 -9.41 3.53 -13.60
N THR A 60 -10.68 3.77 -13.89
CA THR A 60 -11.09 4.95 -14.65
C THR A 60 -11.86 5.92 -13.76
N ASP A 61 -12.04 7.14 -14.24
CA ASP A 61 -12.80 8.14 -13.50
C ASP A 61 -14.21 7.62 -13.18
N SER A 62 -14.83 6.91 -14.09
CA SER A 62 -16.19 6.45 -13.86
C SER A 62 -16.26 5.40 -12.76
N LYS A 63 -15.19 4.64 -12.54
CA LYS A 63 -15.17 3.63 -11.49
C LYS A 63 -15.08 4.24 -10.10
N VAL A 64 -14.54 5.45 -9.98
CA VAL A 64 -14.34 6.07 -8.69
C VAL A 64 -15.27 7.25 -8.42
N VAL A 65 -16.18 7.53 -9.33
CA VAL A 65 -17.01 8.73 -9.24
C VAL A 65 -17.84 8.78 -7.95
N ASN A 66 -18.23 7.62 -7.43
CA ASN A 66 -18.99 7.54 -6.18
C ASN A 66 -18.16 7.08 -5.01
N SER A 67 -16.84 7.03 -5.16
CA SER A 67 -15.97 6.60 -4.08
C SER A 67 -15.68 7.75 -3.14
N PRO A 68 -15.31 7.46 -1.88
CA PRO A 68 -14.95 8.52 -0.95
C PRO A 68 -13.64 9.16 -1.36
N LYS A 69 -13.38 10.34 -0.86
CA LYS A 69 -12.06 10.94 -0.99
C LYS A 69 -11.15 10.29 0.05
N PHE A 70 -9.87 10.25 -0.24
CA PHE A 70 -8.93 9.56 0.63
C PHE A 70 -8.99 10.10 2.07
N LYS A 71 -9.08 11.41 2.23
CA LYS A 71 -9.06 11.98 3.57
C LYS A 71 -10.25 11.56 4.41
N GLU A 72 -11.34 11.13 3.79
CA GLU A 72 -12.50 10.68 4.55
C GLU A 72 -12.23 9.36 5.26
N LYS A 73 -11.22 8.62 4.82
CA LYS A 73 -10.87 7.34 5.43
C LYS A 73 -9.58 7.42 6.24
N ASN A 74 -9.06 8.61 6.43
CA ASN A 74 -7.79 8.81 7.12
C ASN A 74 -7.70 8.10 8.47
N ASN A 75 -8.67 8.34 9.34
CA ASN A 75 -8.62 7.74 10.67
C ASN A 75 -8.81 6.24 10.63
N GLN A 76 -9.65 5.77 9.72
CA GLN A 76 -9.89 4.35 9.59
C GLN A 76 -8.61 3.63 9.15
N ILE A 77 -7.88 4.21 8.22
CA ILE A 77 -6.64 3.62 7.73
C ILE A 77 -5.59 3.59 8.84
N ILE A 78 -5.42 4.72 9.54
CA ILE A 78 -4.44 4.80 10.61
C ILE A 78 -4.74 3.76 11.69
N ASN A 79 -6.00 3.65 12.07
CA ASN A 79 -6.38 2.68 13.11
C ASN A 79 -6.21 1.24 12.63
N PHE A 80 -6.47 1.00 11.36
CA PHE A 80 -6.39 -0.36 10.84
C PHE A 80 -4.97 -0.91 10.92
N VAL A 81 -3.96 -0.07 10.64
CA VAL A 81 -2.58 -0.55 10.61
C VAL A 81 -1.85 -0.36 11.93
N GLU A 82 -2.51 0.16 12.94
CA GLU A 82 -1.85 0.45 14.20
C GLU A 82 -1.26 -0.82 14.81
N ASN A 83 -0.02 -0.72 15.28
CA ASN A 83 0.70 -1.83 15.91
C ASN A 83 0.94 -3.03 15.00
N SER A 84 0.95 -2.79 13.70
CA SER A 84 1.21 -3.83 12.72
C SER A 84 2.54 -3.59 12.01
N ILE A 85 3.12 -4.66 11.49
CA ILE A 85 4.26 -4.56 10.60
C ILE A 85 3.70 -4.39 9.19
N LEU A 86 4.15 -3.37 8.48
CA LEU A 86 3.67 -3.12 7.13
C LEU A 86 4.51 -3.89 6.13
N VAL A 87 3.85 -4.64 5.27
CA VAL A 87 4.51 -5.50 4.30
C VAL A 87 4.04 -5.11 2.91
N GLY A 88 4.98 -4.98 2.00
CA GLY A 88 4.63 -4.68 0.63
C GLY A 88 5.84 -4.72 -0.27
N HIS A 89 5.60 -4.72 -1.59
CA HIS A 89 6.66 -4.74 -2.58
C HIS A 89 7.00 -3.29 -2.93
N ASN A 90 8.22 -2.87 -2.63
CA ASN A 90 8.67 -1.48 -2.74
C ASN A 90 7.86 -0.57 -1.83
N VAL A 91 7.45 -1.10 -0.66
CA VAL A 91 6.55 -0.38 0.23
C VAL A 91 7.21 0.86 0.82
N ILE A 92 8.50 0.81 1.08
CA ILE A 92 9.19 1.92 1.71
C ILE A 92 9.27 3.11 0.77
N ASN A 93 9.63 2.87 -0.48
CA ASN A 93 9.88 3.94 -1.43
C ASN A 93 8.66 4.35 -2.24
N PHE A 94 7.58 3.60 -2.16
CA PHE A 94 6.39 3.96 -2.93
C PHE A 94 5.15 4.06 -2.05
N ASP A 95 4.64 2.93 -1.54
CA ASP A 95 3.37 2.93 -0.82
C ASP A 95 3.41 3.84 0.41
N LEU A 96 4.44 3.69 1.24
CA LEU A 96 4.55 4.52 2.45
C LEU A 96 4.78 5.98 2.12
N LYS A 97 5.48 6.26 1.05
CA LYS A 97 5.71 7.62 0.63
C LYS A 97 4.39 8.32 0.34
N PHE A 98 3.48 7.64 -0.37
CA PHE A 98 2.16 8.16 -0.65
C PHE A 98 1.31 8.23 0.61
N LEU A 99 1.31 7.17 1.42
CA LEU A 99 0.49 7.15 2.62
C LEU A 99 0.92 8.24 3.61
N ASN A 100 2.22 8.42 3.80
CA ASN A 100 2.69 9.43 4.73
C ASN A 100 2.45 10.85 4.22
N TYR A 101 2.34 11.00 2.92
CA TYR A 101 2.04 12.31 2.35
C TYR A 101 0.56 12.68 2.58
N TYR A 102 -0.34 11.73 2.45
CA TYR A 102 -1.77 12.01 2.49
C TYR A 102 -2.44 11.76 3.83
N LEU A 103 -1.87 10.91 4.69
CA LEU A 103 -2.44 10.69 6.01
C LEU A 103 -2.11 11.87 6.92
N ASP A 104 -2.97 12.08 7.93
CA ASP A 104 -2.78 13.19 8.86
C ASP A 104 -1.54 13.04 9.70
N ARG A 105 -1.01 11.86 9.83
CA ARG A 105 0.22 11.66 10.55
C ARG A 105 1.03 10.56 9.91
N GLU A 106 2.32 10.64 10.12
CA GLU A 106 3.25 9.68 9.56
C GLU A 106 3.14 8.34 10.26
N LEU A 107 3.21 7.28 9.48
CA LEU A 107 3.19 5.93 10.02
C LEU A 107 4.59 5.54 10.47
N ASN A 108 4.70 5.11 11.73
CA ASN A 108 6.00 4.74 12.31
C ASN A 108 6.15 3.24 12.46
N ASN A 109 5.39 2.49 11.70
CA ASN A 109 5.39 1.03 11.79
C ASN A 109 6.71 0.45 11.30
N ASP A 110 7.09 -0.69 11.85
CA ASP A 110 8.14 -1.49 11.24
C ASP A 110 7.67 -1.96 9.88
N THR A 111 8.60 -2.19 8.98
CA THR A 111 8.26 -2.56 7.61
C THR A 111 9.05 -3.78 7.15
N ILE A 112 8.44 -4.54 6.26
CA ILE A 112 9.12 -5.58 5.51
C ILE A 112 8.88 -5.26 4.05
N ASP A 113 9.94 -4.93 3.34
CA ASP A 113 9.84 -4.59 1.93
C ASP A 113 10.28 -5.80 1.13
N THR A 114 9.34 -6.44 0.45
CA THR A 114 9.65 -7.67 -0.25
C THR A 114 10.57 -7.44 -1.44
N LEU A 115 10.61 -6.24 -1.99
CA LEU A 115 11.56 -5.95 -3.04
C LEU A 115 12.98 -5.94 -2.50
N GLU A 116 13.20 -5.29 -1.36
CA GLU A 116 14.52 -5.26 -0.74
C GLU A 116 14.91 -6.63 -0.24
N LEU A 117 13.97 -7.36 0.32
CA LEU A 117 14.23 -8.71 0.78
C LEU A 117 14.62 -9.61 -0.39
N SER A 118 13.93 -9.47 -1.52
CA SER A 118 14.24 -10.22 -2.71
C SER A 118 15.66 -9.93 -3.20
N ARG A 119 16.02 -8.65 -3.25
CA ARG A 119 17.36 -8.27 -3.68
C ARG A 119 18.44 -8.80 -2.74
N SER A 120 18.18 -8.71 -1.44
CA SER A 120 19.11 -9.17 -0.45
C SER A 120 19.29 -10.69 -0.51
N THR A 121 18.19 -11.41 -0.63
CA THR A 121 18.22 -12.85 -0.64
C THR A 121 18.89 -13.40 -1.89
N LEU A 122 18.67 -12.76 -3.02
CA LEU A 122 19.16 -13.26 -4.30
C LEU A 122 20.53 -12.71 -4.67
N GLN A 123 21.07 -11.86 -3.83
CA GLN A 123 22.35 -11.30 -4.10
C GLN A 123 23.37 -12.40 -4.18
N GLY A 124 24.11 -12.64 -4.95
CA GLY A 124 25.07 -13.71 -5.04
C GLY A 124 24.58 -14.91 -5.80
N LYS A 125 23.33 -14.90 -6.22
CA LYS A 125 22.80 -15.95 -7.05
C LYS A 125 22.40 -15.35 -8.35
N VAL A 126 22.42 -16.16 -9.36
CA VAL A 126 22.04 -15.65 -10.61
C VAL A 126 20.59 -15.81 -10.78
N VAL A 127 19.85 -14.86 -10.39
CA VAL A 127 18.43 -14.93 -10.55
C VAL A 127 17.96 -13.54 -10.75
N ASN A 128 16.77 -13.37 -11.24
CA ASN A 128 16.28 -12.03 -11.36
C ASN A 128 15.73 -11.61 -10.01
N HIS A 129 15.65 -10.31 -9.81
CA HIS A 129 15.20 -9.73 -8.55
C HIS A 129 13.72 -9.46 -8.51
N LYS A 130 13.00 -9.84 -9.53
CA LYS A 130 11.56 -9.66 -9.53
C LYS A 130 10.93 -10.84 -8.85
N LEU A 131 9.87 -10.58 -8.12
CA LEU A 131 9.09 -11.67 -7.60
C LEU A 131 8.30 -12.24 -8.75
N ASN A 132 8.38 -13.55 -8.87
CA ASN A 132 7.64 -14.14 -9.93
C ASN A 132 6.37 -14.60 -9.35
N THR A 133 5.46 -13.80 -9.35
CA THR A 133 4.21 -14.19 -8.77
C THR A 133 3.19 -14.38 -9.83
#